data_6f45d3e8e6536cfde973d7ad6281c095
#
_entry.id   6f45d3e8e6536cfde973d7ad6281c095
#
_cell.length_a   1.000
_cell.length_b   1.000
_cell.length_c   1.000
_cell.angle_alpha   90.00
_cell.angle_beta   90.00
_cell.angle_gamma   90.00
#
_symmetry.space_group_name_H-M   'P 1'
#
loop_
_entity.id
_entity.type
_entity.pdbx_description
1 polymer ?
#
loop_
_entity_poly.entity_id
_entity_poly.type
_entity_poly.pdbx_seq_one_letter_code
_entity_poly.pdbx_strand_id
1 'polypeptide(L)'
;MAQQEFLPYAENMEDYSDKLRAAQSLDSLPQFFKLTAQLPEKGNTDTILAATERSWVVIKTYAEGGENSIHAHPNDEHTFVVLQGRADFIGPNDEKRTCDKYEGVIMPAGCYYRFESVGEEPLVMIRMGFVIDPEQDPLGRIKADGSDFDAYTTENKSDTLEFSGTIFP
;
A
#
# COMPACT_ATOMS: atom_id res chain seq x y z
N MET A 1 -20.41 2.65 -24.14
CA MET A 1 -19.66 1.87 -23.14
C MET A 1 -19.65 2.71 -21.88
N ALA A 2 -20.13 2.20 -20.75
CA ALA A 2 -20.01 2.92 -19.48
C ALA A 2 -18.51 3.08 -19.16
N GLN A 3 -18.09 4.30 -18.83
CA GLN A 3 -16.74 4.56 -18.39
C GLN A 3 -16.53 3.79 -17.09
N GLN A 4 -15.47 2.97 -17.03
CA GLN A 4 -15.17 2.23 -15.81
C GLN A 4 -14.77 3.25 -14.73
N GLU A 5 -15.54 3.32 -13.67
CA GLU A 5 -15.30 4.26 -12.58
C GLU A 5 -14.30 3.60 -11.61
N PHE A 6 -13.13 4.21 -11.46
CA PHE A 6 -12.11 3.78 -10.51
C PHE A 6 -12.28 4.52 -9.21
N LEU A 7 -12.01 3.84 -8.11
CA LEU A 7 -11.88 4.52 -6.82
C LEU A 7 -10.64 5.43 -6.85
N PRO A 8 -10.72 6.63 -6.25
CA PRO A 8 -9.61 7.55 -6.23
C PRO A 8 -8.46 7.02 -5.35
N TYR A 9 -7.24 7.09 -5.85
CA TYR A 9 -6.04 6.80 -5.06
C TYR A 9 -5.73 7.94 -4.07
N ALA A 10 -4.91 7.66 -3.06
CA ALA A 10 -4.50 8.64 -2.06
C ALA A 10 -3.33 9.50 -2.58
N GLU A 11 -3.46 10.83 -2.48
CA GLU A 11 -2.48 11.79 -2.97
C GLU A 11 -1.42 12.17 -1.92
N ASN A 12 -1.77 12.10 -0.64
CA ASN A 12 -0.89 12.38 0.50
C ASN A 12 -1.41 11.69 1.77
N MET A 13 -0.72 11.82 2.90
CA MET A 13 -1.10 11.15 4.15
C MET A 13 -2.43 11.63 4.73
N GLU A 14 -2.75 12.90 4.62
CA GLU A 14 -4.04 13.44 5.08
C GLU A 14 -5.18 12.87 4.24
N ASP A 15 -5.05 12.92 2.93
CA ASP A 15 -6.02 12.35 1.98
C ASP A 15 -6.17 10.83 2.15
N TYR A 16 -5.06 10.12 2.43
CA TYR A 16 -5.11 8.70 2.75
C TYR A 16 -5.93 8.44 4.02
N SER A 17 -5.69 9.21 5.08
CA SER A 17 -6.43 9.12 6.33
C SER A 17 -7.92 9.44 6.16
N ASP A 18 -8.24 10.46 5.36
CA ASP A 18 -9.63 10.85 5.08
C ASP A 18 -10.36 9.80 4.26
N LYS A 19 -9.72 9.25 3.22
CA LYS A 19 -10.28 8.15 2.43
C LYS A 19 -10.47 6.88 3.27
N LEU A 20 -9.52 6.58 4.17
CA LEU A 20 -9.65 5.43 5.07
C LEU A 20 -10.85 5.60 5.99
N ARG A 21 -11.00 6.78 6.63
CA ARG A 21 -12.17 7.09 7.47
C ARG A 21 -13.48 7.04 6.70
N ALA A 22 -13.50 7.59 5.50
CA ALA A 22 -14.69 7.56 4.65
C ALA A 22 -15.07 6.14 4.20
N ALA A 23 -14.11 5.24 4.04
CA ALA A 23 -14.33 3.84 3.70
C ALA A 23 -14.76 2.97 4.89
N GLN A 24 -14.55 3.44 6.13
CA GLN A 24 -14.94 2.69 7.33
C GLN A 24 -16.45 2.52 7.39
N SER A 25 -16.90 1.26 7.40
CA SER A 25 -18.30 0.96 7.64
C SER A 25 -18.60 1.09 9.13
N LEU A 26 -19.46 2.03 9.48
CA LEU A 26 -20.03 2.18 10.83
C LEU A 26 -21.16 1.20 11.10
N ASP A 27 -21.70 0.60 10.04
CA ASP A 27 -22.74 -0.42 10.10
C ASP A 27 -22.09 -1.81 10.00
N SER A 28 -22.66 -2.77 10.73
CA SER A 28 -22.19 -4.18 10.66
C SER A 28 -22.60 -4.88 9.34
N LEU A 29 -22.44 -4.19 8.23
CA LEU A 29 -22.77 -4.68 6.88
C LEU A 29 -21.50 -5.04 6.10
N PRO A 30 -21.56 -6.07 5.23
CA PRO A 30 -20.43 -6.43 4.38
C PRO A 30 -20.16 -5.34 3.34
N GLN A 31 -18.88 -5.06 3.10
CA GLN A 31 -18.41 -4.22 2.00
C GLN A 31 -17.88 -5.11 0.87
N PHE A 32 -18.38 -4.90 -0.34
CA PHE A 32 -17.93 -5.60 -1.53
C PHE A 32 -17.03 -4.69 -2.36
N PHE A 33 -15.93 -5.22 -2.86
CA PHE A 33 -14.98 -4.50 -3.71
C PHE A 33 -14.51 -5.34 -4.88
N LYS A 34 -13.91 -4.67 -5.88
CA LYS A 34 -13.23 -5.31 -6.99
C LYS A 34 -11.75 -4.98 -6.93
N LEU A 35 -10.93 -5.95 -7.29
CA LEU A 35 -9.49 -5.75 -7.47
C LEU A 35 -9.26 -5.22 -8.89
N THR A 36 -9.39 -3.92 -9.04
CA THR A 36 -9.14 -3.23 -10.31
C THR A 36 -8.38 -1.93 -10.04
N ALA A 37 -7.41 -1.60 -10.89
CA ALA A 37 -6.63 -0.38 -10.79
C ALA A 37 -6.14 0.08 -12.17
N GLN A 38 -5.93 1.39 -12.31
CA GLN A 38 -5.13 1.91 -13.41
C GLN A 38 -3.65 1.59 -13.14
N LEU A 39 -2.95 1.08 -14.16
CA LEU A 39 -1.53 0.76 -14.00
C LEU A 39 -0.68 2.00 -14.28
N PRO A 40 0.27 2.33 -13.40
CA PRO A 40 1.24 3.36 -13.68
C PRO A 40 2.25 2.88 -14.73
N GLU A 41 2.78 3.80 -15.50
CA GLU A 41 4.02 3.68 -16.23
C GLU A 41 5.20 4.10 -15.35
N LYS A 42 4.94 5.07 -14.43
CA LYS A 42 5.90 5.57 -13.46
C LYS A 42 5.21 5.95 -12.15
N GLY A 43 5.88 5.72 -11.02
CA GLY A 43 5.38 6.04 -9.69
C GLY A 43 4.45 4.97 -9.12
N ASN A 44 3.56 5.36 -8.22
CA ASN A 44 2.69 4.42 -7.52
C ASN A 44 1.30 4.98 -7.21
N THR A 45 0.35 4.06 -6.92
CA THR A 45 -0.95 4.40 -6.33
C THR A 45 -1.27 3.54 -5.13
N ASP A 46 -1.96 4.13 -4.17
CA ASP A 46 -2.59 3.45 -3.03
C ASP A 46 -4.09 3.75 -3.07
N THR A 47 -4.90 2.74 -3.36
CA THR A 47 -6.36 2.88 -3.44
C THR A 47 -7.04 2.04 -2.38
N ILE A 48 -7.77 2.69 -1.45
CA ILE A 48 -8.51 2.01 -0.39
C ILE A 48 -9.78 1.40 -0.99
N LEU A 49 -9.95 0.11 -0.80
CA LEU A 49 -11.08 -0.66 -1.34
C LEU A 49 -12.20 -0.86 -0.32
N ALA A 50 -11.83 -1.12 0.93
CA ALA A 50 -12.76 -1.36 2.03
C ALA A 50 -12.05 -1.14 3.37
N ALA A 51 -12.78 -0.75 4.41
CA ALA A 51 -12.22 -0.57 5.73
C ALA A 51 -13.26 -0.79 6.84
N THR A 52 -12.76 -1.18 8.01
CA THR A 52 -13.44 -1.14 9.30
C THR A 52 -12.56 -0.36 10.28
N GLU A 53 -12.98 -0.20 11.53
CA GLU A 53 -12.13 0.40 12.57
C GLU A 53 -10.83 -0.38 12.82
N ARG A 54 -10.79 -1.67 12.49
CA ARG A 54 -9.68 -2.58 12.85
C ARG A 54 -8.94 -3.15 11.67
N SER A 55 -9.43 -2.97 10.46
CA SER A 55 -8.80 -3.52 9.27
C SER A 55 -9.15 -2.74 8.01
N TRP A 56 -8.27 -2.79 7.05
CA TRP A 56 -8.50 -2.21 5.71
C TRP A 56 -7.88 -3.04 4.61
N VAL A 57 -8.38 -2.83 3.42
CA VAL A 57 -7.91 -3.46 2.19
C VAL A 57 -7.56 -2.37 1.19
N VAL A 58 -6.34 -2.41 0.69
CA VAL A 58 -5.78 -1.45 -0.27
C VAL A 58 -5.23 -2.18 -1.47
N ILE A 59 -5.53 -1.73 -2.67
CA ILE A 59 -4.79 -2.13 -3.87
C ILE A 59 -3.67 -1.11 -4.11
N LYS A 60 -2.45 -1.62 -4.29
CA LYS A 60 -1.23 -0.83 -4.51
C LYS A 60 -0.66 -1.17 -5.87
N THR A 61 -0.26 -0.13 -6.61
CA THR A 61 0.42 -0.32 -7.89
C THR A 61 1.74 0.43 -7.92
N TYR A 62 2.76 -0.13 -8.55
CA TYR A 62 4.10 0.44 -8.66
C TYR A 62 4.70 0.18 -10.03
N ALA A 63 5.37 1.19 -10.59
CA ALA A 63 6.25 1.09 -11.76
C ALA A 63 7.33 2.17 -11.66
N GLU A 64 8.56 1.85 -12.00
CA GLU A 64 9.71 2.76 -12.07
C GLU A 64 9.79 3.78 -10.92
N GLY A 65 9.88 3.30 -9.69
CA GLY A 65 10.01 4.15 -8.50
C GLY A 65 8.74 4.26 -7.65
N GLY A 66 8.77 5.18 -6.72
CA GLY A 66 7.68 5.43 -5.76
C GLY A 66 7.69 4.50 -4.55
N GLU A 67 8.72 3.67 -4.38
CA GLU A 67 8.93 2.83 -3.22
C GLU A 67 9.42 3.65 -2.02
N ASN A 68 8.98 3.25 -0.84
CA ASN A 68 9.36 3.89 0.40
C ASN A 68 10.72 3.41 0.93
N SER A 69 11.39 4.27 1.70
CA SER A 69 12.54 3.88 2.51
C SER A 69 12.14 2.91 3.64
N ILE A 70 13.14 2.30 4.31
CA ILE A 70 12.90 1.41 5.47
C ILE A 70 12.14 2.16 6.57
N HIS A 71 11.05 1.54 7.02
CA HIS A 71 10.19 2.03 8.09
C HIS A 71 9.49 0.86 8.79
N ALA A 72 8.87 1.13 9.93
CA ALA A 72 8.02 0.19 10.64
C ALA A 72 6.66 0.81 10.95
N HIS A 73 5.66 -0.05 11.14
CA HIS A 73 4.33 0.32 11.59
C HIS A 73 4.14 -0.20 13.03
N PRO A 74 4.17 0.67 14.04
CA PRO A 74 4.11 0.22 15.43
C PRO A 74 2.74 -0.28 15.88
N ASN A 75 1.66 0.19 15.24
CA ASN A 75 0.28 -0.08 15.65
C ASN A 75 -0.51 -0.92 14.66
N ASP A 76 0.09 -1.42 13.59
CA ASP A 76 -0.61 -2.28 12.65
C ASP A 76 0.26 -3.40 12.09
N GLU A 77 -0.37 -4.50 11.76
CA GLU A 77 0.22 -5.60 11.03
C GLU A 77 -0.20 -5.51 9.57
N HIS A 78 0.72 -5.82 8.66
CA HIS A 78 0.44 -5.81 7.24
C HIS A 78 0.57 -7.19 6.61
N THR A 79 -0.40 -7.56 5.79
CA THR A 79 -0.26 -8.67 4.86
C THR A 79 -0.22 -8.13 3.44
N PHE A 80 0.78 -8.53 2.67
CA PHE A 80 0.90 -8.24 1.25
C PHE A 80 0.74 -9.52 0.45
N VAL A 81 0.03 -9.43 -0.67
CA VAL A 81 -0.07 -10.51 -1.67
C VAL A 81 0.17 -9.90 -3.05
N VAL A 82 1.12 -10.44 -3.78
CA VAL A 82 1.43 -10.04 -5.16
C VAL A 82 0.38 -10.60 -6.10
N LEU A 83 -0.28 -9.72 -6.86
CA LEU A 83 -1.31 -10.06 -7.84
C LEU A 83 -0.78 -10.01 -9.27
N GLN A 84 0.22 -9.16 -9.54
CA GLN A 84 0.90 -8.99 -10.80
C GLN A 84 2.31 -8.47 -10.56
N GLY A 85 3.26 -8.81 -11.44
CA GLY A 85 4.65 -8.43 -11.30
C GLY A 85 5.36 -9.18 -10.17
N ARG A 86 6.38 -8.58 -9.59
CA ARG A 86 7.24 -9.14 -8.55
C ARG A 86 7.66 -8.06 -7.57
N ALA A 87 7.82 -8.43 -6.30
CA ALA A 87 8.31 -7.53 -5.25
C ALA A 87 9.50 -8.13 -4.50
N ASP A 88 10.55 -7.36 -4.33
CA ASP A 88 11.62 -7.65 -3.38
C ASP A 88 11.28 -7.00 -2.03
N PHE A 89 11.08 -7.79 -1.00
CA PHE A 89 10.94 -7.31 0.38
C PHE A 89 12.31 -7.32 1.06
N ILE A 90 12.69 -6.20 1.65
CA ILE A 90 14.04 -5.93 2.15
C ILE A 90 13.95 -5.48 3.60
N GLY A 91 14.64 -6.17 4.48
CA GLY A 91 14.73 -5.86 5.91
C GLY A 91 15.90 -4.91 6.23
N PRO A 92 16.07 -4.57 7.52
CA PRO A 92 17.03 -3.55 7.96
C PRO A 92 18.52 -3.94 7.81
N ASN A 93 18.84 -5.20 7.60
CA ASN A 93 20.21 -5.68 7.37
C ASN A 93 20.42 -6.10 5.91
N ASP A 94 19.64 -5.52 4.99
CA ASP A 94 19.64 -5.85 3.56
C ASP A 94 19.28 -7.32 3.24
N GLU A 95 18.72 -8.05 4.18
CA GLU A 95 18.12 -9.35 3.91
C GLU A 95 16.94 -9.18 2.95
N LYS A 96 16.99 -9.93 1.86
CA LYS A 96 16.05 -9.78 0.76
C LYS A 96 15.33 -11.08 0.44
N ARG A 97 14.02 -10.98 0.19
CA ARG A 97 13.21 -12.06 -0.37
C ARG A 97 12.29 -11.54 -1.46
N THR A 98 12.34 -12.19 -2.60
CA THR A 98 11.42 -11.92 -3.70
C THR A 98 10.10 -12.67 -3.47
N CYS A 99 8.99 -11.98 -3.69
CA CYS A 99 7.67 -12.56 -3.84
C CYS A 99 7.23 -12.45 -5.29
N ASP A 100 6.94 -13.57 -5.89
CA ASP A 100 6.35 -13.68 -7.22
C ASP A 100 4.81 -13.59 -7.16
N LYS A 101 4.17 -13.53 -8.32
CA LYS A 101 2.70 -13.53 -8.42
C LYS A 101 2.08 -14.68 -7.63
N TYR A 102 1.09 -14.34 -6.80
CA TYR A 102 0.37 -15.22 -5.86
C TYR A 102 1.18 -15.66 -4.63
N GLU A 103 2.33 -15.05 -4.41
CA GLU A 103 3.04 -15.14 -3.15
C GLU A 103 2.78 -13.91 -2.28
N GLY A 104 3.04 -14.02 -1.00
CA GLY A 104 2.80 -12.94 -0.07
C GLY A 104 3.64 -13.03 1.19
N VAL A 105 3.51 -12.02 2.02
CA VAL A 105 4.23 -11.89 3.28
C VAL A 105 3.34 -11.20 4.32
N ILE A 106 3.46 -11.61 5.57
CA ILE A 106 2.94 -10.89 6.72
C ILE A 106 4.07 -10.18 7.45
N MET A 107 3.86 -8.89 7.72
CA MET A 107 4.76 -8.02 8.50
C MET A 107 4.13 -7.79 9.85
N PRO A 108 4.65 -8.39 10.93
CA PRO A 108 4.19 -8.08 12.28
C PRO A 108 4.41 -6.61 12.63
N ALA A 109 3.62 -6.09 13.56
CA ALA A 109 3.78 -4.73 14.05
C ALA A 109 5.21 -4.48 14.55
N GLY A 110 5.76 -3.31 14.23
CA GLY A 110 7.14 -2.94 14.54
C GLY A 110 8.22 -3.60 13.69
N CYS A 111 7.85 -4.45 12.71
CA CYS A 111 8.80 -4.99 11.75
C CYS A 111 9.29 -3.90 10.81
N TYR A 112 10.61 -3.69 10.74
CA TYR A 112 11.22 -2.78 9.78
C TYR A 112 11.37 -3.44 8.42
N TYR A 113 10.86 -2.78 7.39
CA TYR A 113 10.96 -3.25 6.01
C TYR A 113 10.85 -2.11 5.01
N ARG A 114 11.25 -2.40 3.80
CA ARG A 114 10.87 -1.72 2.56
C ARG A 114 10.63 -2.77 1.49
N PHE A 115 10.06 -2.38 0.38
CA PHE A 115 9.99 -3.25 -0.79
C PHE A 115 10.27 -2.45 -2.06
N GLU A 116 10.64 -3.18 -3.10
CA GLU A 116 10.92 -2.65 -4.43
C GLU A 116 10.12 -3.45 -5.46
N SER A 117 9.57 -2.74 -6.46
CA SER A 117 9.05 -3.35 -7.67
C SER A 117 10.24 -3.84 -8.51
N VAL A 118 10.20 -5.07 -8.98
CA VAL A 118 11.29 -5.65 -9.78
C VAL A 118 10.78 -6.28 -11.06
N GLY A 119 11.54 -6.11 -12.15
CA GLY A 119 11.17 -6.57 -13.48
C GLY A 119 10.50 -5.47 -14.31
N GLU A 120 10.02 -5.85 -15.50
CA GLU A 120 9.44 -4.92 -16.47
C GLU A 120 7.92 -4.72 -16.30
N GLU A 121 7.26 -5.67 -15.64
CA GLU A 121 5.82 -5.65 -15.43
C GLU A 121 5.49 -4.80 -14.20
N PRO A 122 4.51 -3.86 -14.29
CA PRO A 122 4.07 -3.11 -13.13
C PRO A 122 3.64 -4.03 -11.98
N LEU A 123 4.11 -3.75 -10.78
CA LEU A 123 3.75 -4.48 -9.58
C LEU A 123 2.34 -4.09 -9.15
N VAL A 124 1.48 -5.08 -8.93
CA VAL A 124 0.18 -4.92 -8.28
C VAL A 124 0.12 -5.80 -7.07
N MET A 125 -0.17 -5.21 -5.92
CA MET A 125 -0.34 -5.92 -4.65
C MET A 125 -1.65 -5.55 -3.98
N ILE A 126 -2.24 -6.51 -3.27
CA ILE A 126 -3.18 -6.20 -2.22
C ILE A 126 -2.41 -6.06 -0.90
N ARG A 127 -2.73 -5.00 -0.16
CA ARG A 127 -2.29 -4.81 1.22
C ARG A 127 -3.50 -4.87 2.14
N MET A 128 -3.43 -5.70 3.15
CA MET A 128 -4.39 -5.73 4.25
C MET A 128 -3.69 -5.25 5.50
N GLY A 129 -4.30 -4.30 6.21
CA GLY A 129 -3.81 -3.81 7.49
C GLY A 129 -4.75 -4.23 8.63
N PHE A 130 -4.17 -4.50 9.79
CA PHE A 130 -4.88 -4.92 11.01
C PHE A 130 -4.40 -4.10 12.19
N VAL A 131 -5.29 -3.24 12.70
CA VAL A 131 -4.99 -2.32 13.80
C VAL A 131 -4.92 -3.09 15.12
N ILE A 132 -3.86 -2.87 15.88
CA ILE A 132 -3.68 -3.47 17.22
C ILE A 132 -4.50 -2.69 18.24
N ASP A 133 -4.31 -1.38 18.30
CA ASP A 133 -5.00 -0.47 19.21
C ASP A 133 -5.75 0.61 18.42
N PRO A 134 -7.08 0.54 18.34
CA PRO A 134 -7.87 1.52 17.59
C PRO A 134 -7.84 2.96 18.14
N GLU A 135 -7.36 3.15 19.38
CA GLU A 135 -7.21 4.48 19.97
C GLU A 135 -5.92 5.19 19.52
N GLN A 136 -5.00 4.47 18.89
CA GLN A 136 -3.77 5.00 18.32
C GLN A 136 -3.90 5.20 16.81
N ASP A 137 -3.00 6.02 16.24
CA ASP A 137 -2.96 6.23 14.80
C ASP A 137 -2.71 4.91 14.05
N PRO A 138 -3.67 4.42 13.24
CA PRO A 138 -3.49 3.18 12.48
C PRO A 138 -2.54 3.33 11.29
N LEU A 139 -2.17 4.55 10.92
CA LEU A 139 -1.29 4.84 9.79
C LEU A 139 0.11 5.29 10.23
N GLY A 140 0.35 5.36 11.53
CA GLY A 140 1.62 5.77 12.12
C GLY A 140 2.78 4.94 11.58
N ARG A 141 3.86 5.62 11.22
CA ARG A 141 5.10 5.01 10.74
C ARG A 141 6.29 5.63 11.44
N ILE A 142 7.32 4.84 11.66
CA ILE A 142 8.56 5.29 12.29
C ILE A 142 9.78 4.88 11.48
N LYS A 143 10.80 5.73 11.47
CA LYS A 143 12.15 5.41 10.99
C LYS A 143 12.90 4.58 12.01
N ALA A 144 14.05 4.03 11.62
CA ALA A 144 14.91 3.23 12.51
C ALA A 144 15.42 4.01 13.75
N ASP A 145 15.47 5.34 13.68
CA ASP A 145 15.85 6.23 14.79
C ASP A 145 14.66 6.61 15.69
N GLY A 146 13.47 6.08 15.40
CA GLY A 146 12.23 6.35 16.12
C GLY A 146 11.51 7.64 15.75
N SER A 147 12.02 8.42 14.79
CA SER A 147 11.34 9.60 14.28
C SER A 147 10.19 9.22 13.33
N ASP A 148 9.23 10.15 13.17
CA ASP A 148 8.09 9.96 12.28
C ASP A 148 8.55 9.78 10.82
N PHE A 149 7.82 8.93 10.10
CA PHE A 149 8.04 8.64 8.70
C PHE A 149 6.84 9.07 7.87
N ASP A 150 7.00 10.04 6.98
CA ASP A 150 5.99 10.40 5.99
C ASP A 150 6.30 9.73 4.64
N ALA A 151 5.42 8.82 4.22
CA ALA A 151 5.55 8.06 2.98
C ALA A 151 5.40 8.91 1.70
N TYR A 152 4.90 10.14 1.80
CA TYR A 152 4.60 11.01 0.66
C TYR A 152 5.61 12.15 0.48
N THR A 153 6.64 12.21 1.31
CA THR A 153 7.74 13.17 1.09
C THR A 153 8.58 12.77 -0.12
N THR A 154 9.26 13.74 -0.72
CA THR A 154 10.16 13.51 -1.87
C THR A 154 11.34 12.58 -1.55
N GLU A 155 11.68 12.41 -0.27
CA GLU A 155 12.68 11.41 0.16
C GLU A 155 12.17 9.97 0.04
N ASN A 156 10.85 9.79 0.12
CA ASN A 156 10.20 8.49 0.20
C ASN A 156 9.32 8.16 -1.02
N LYS A 157 8.91 9.19 -1.77
CA LYS A 157 8.20 9.05 -3.05
C LYS A 157 8.76 10.07 -4.03
N SER A 158 9.79 9.70 -4.73
CA SER A 158 10.58 10.61 -5.57
C SER A 158 9.97 10.88 -6.94
N ASP A 159 8.98 10.12 -7.38
CA ASP A 159 8.56 10.16 -8.77
C ASP A 159 7.13 10.66 -8.98
N THR A 160 6.97 11.45 -10.04
CA THR A 160 5.65 11.87 -10.53
C THR A 160 4.88 10.68 -11.06
N LEU A 161 3.61 10.55 -10.67
CA LEU A 161 2.73 9.50 -11.17
C LEU A 161 2.36 9.76 -12.63
N GLU A 162 2.63 8.77 -13.49
CA GLU A 162 2.22 8.73 -14.88
C GLU A 162 1.51 7.39 -15.16
N PHE A 163 0.34 7.44 -15.80
CA PHE A 163 -0.42 6.24 -16.12
C PHE A 163 -0.12 5.71 -17.53
N SER A 164 0.06 4.40 -17.63
CA SER A 164 0.29 3.70 -18.91
C SER A 164 -0.94 3.65 -19.84
N GLY A 165 -2.13 3.97 -19.33
CA GLY A 165 -3.39 3.77 -20.03
C GLY A 165 -3.92 2.32 -19.98
N THR A 166 -3.22 1.41 -19.32
CA THR A 166 -3.65 0.02 -19.08
C THR A 166 -4.32 -0.16 -17.73
N ILE A 167 -5.06 -1.24 -17.57
CA ILE A 167 -5.89 -1.53 -16.40
C ILE A 167 -5.56 -2.93 -15.89
N PHE A 168 -5.55 -3.10 -14.57
CA PHE A 168 -5.51 -4.37 -13.88
C PHE A 168 -6.93 -4.71 -13.38
N PRO A 169 -7.44 -5.92 -13.45
CA PRO A 169 -6.99 -7.03 -14.27
C PRO A 169 -7.28 -6.79 -15.74
#